data_fad5fb66d343934be0d1530f17694dfe
#
_entry.id   fad5fb66d343934be0d1530f17694dfe
#
_cell.length_a   1.000
_cell.length_b   1.000
_cell.length_c   1.000
_cell.angle_alpha   90.00
_cell.angle_beta   90.00
_cell.angle_gamma   90.00
#
_symmetry.space_group_name_H-M   'P 1'
#
loop_
_entity.id
_entity.type
_entity.pdbx_description
1 polymer ?
#
loop_
_entity_poly.entity_id
_entity_poly.type
_entity_poly.pdbx_seq_one_letter_code
_entity_poly.pdbx_strand_id
1 'polypeptide(L)'
;MKREKDELRFSDNHEQRKRRRMIIKIVMWVVEIAAMVGLAYVICAFCVEKTTVIGDSMNPILVDGDKILINKIAYRFSDPKRYDVICFKQSGKEHSFYNIKRVIGLPGETVSIIDGKVYIDGEELTDDMNVDEVVNGGLANEEILLEENEYFVLGDNRNNSEDSRFATNSEHFCVFFGK
;
A
#
# COMPACT_ATOMS: atom_id res chain seq x y z
N MET A 1 -14.53 70.97 -25.51
CA MET A 1 -14.43 70.80 -24.03
C MET A 1 -15.33 69.64 -23.48
N LYS A 2 -16.63 69.57 -23.86
CA LYS A 2 -17.51 68.47 -23.36
C LYS A 2 -17.20 67.13 -24.01
N ARG A 3 -16.96 67.00 -25.31
CA ARG A 3 -16.61 65.82 -26.07
C ARG A 3 -15.28 65.21 -25.63
N GLU A 4 -14.30 65.97 -25.34
CA GLU A 4 -12.96 65.54 -24.92
C GLU A 4 -12.99 64.93 -23.52
N LYS A 5 -13.81 65.42 -22.59
CA LYS A 5 -14.06 64.74 -21.29
C LYS A 5 -14.81 63.43 -21.39
N ASP A 6 -15.71 63.26 -22.35
CA ASP A 6 -16.45 62.04 -22.55
C ASP A 6 -15.56 60.93 -23.18
N GLU A 7 -14.64 61.28 -24.08
CA GLU A 7 -13.64 60.37 -24.66
C GLU A 7 -12.62 59.88 -23.62
N LEU A 8 -12.12 60.77 -22.77
CA LEU A 8 -11.22 60.41 -21.67
C LEU A 8 -11.91 59.50 -20.65
N ARG A 9 -13.16 59.75 -20.34
CA ARG A 9 -13.97 58.93 -19.42
C ARG A 9 -14.29 57.52 -20.00
N PHE A 10 -14.45 57.42 -21.31
CA PHE A 10 -14.68 56.17 -22.01
C PHE A 10 -13.40 55.31 -22.08
N SER A 11 -12.24 55.94 -22.33
CA SER A 11 -10.92 55.34 -22.32
C SER A 11 -10.57 54.75 -20.95
N ASP A 12 -10.77 55.53 -19.89
CA ASP A 12 -10.54 55.12 -18.50
C ASP A 12 -11.38 53.90 -18.08
N ASN A 13 -12.65 53.89 -18.46
CA ASN A 13 -13.53 52.79 -18.19
C ASN A 13 -13.14 51.50 -18.95
N HIS A 14 -12.56 51.62 -20.14
CA HIS A 14 -12.11 50.50 -20.94
C HIS A 14 -10.82 49.87 -20.38
N GLU A 15 -9.89 50.70 -19.92
CA GLU A 15 -8.68 50.26 -19.23
C GLU A 15 -8.98 49.58 -17.88
N GLN A 16 -9.86 50.16 -17.09
CA GLN A 16 -10.31 49.57 -15.82
C GLN A 16 -10.97 48.22 -16.02
N ARG A 17 -11.78 48.05 -17.07
CA ARG A 17 -12.40 46.75 -17.43
C ARG A 17 -11.35 45.68 -17.85
N LYS A 18 -10.33 46.10 -18.61
CA LYS A 18 -9.22 45.18 -18.99
C LYS A 18 -8.43 44.76 -17.75
N ARG A 19 -8.09 45.68 -16.89
CA ARG A 19 -7.36 45.46 -15.64
C ARG A 19 -8.15 44.51 -14.71
N ARG A 20 -9.44 44.75 -14.55
CA ARG A 20 -10.34 43.88 -13.77
C ARG A 20 -10.41 42.45 -14.34
N ARG A 21 -10.52 42.32 -15.66
CA ARG A 21 -10.51 41.01 -16.32
C ARG A 21 -9.17 40.25 -16.14
N MET A 22 -8.04 40.96 -16.18
CA MET A 22 -6.74 40.37 -15.89
C MET A 22 -6.65 39.92 -14.44
N ILE A 23 -7.07 40.75 -13.49
CA ILE A 23 -7.06 40.38 -12.06
C ILE A 23 -7.94 39.15 -11.82
N ILE A 24 -9.13 39.10 -12.38
CA ILE A 24 -10.03 37.95 -12.26
C ILE A 24 -9.36 36.68 -12.82
N LYS A 25 -8.70 36.76 -13.97
CA LYS A 25 -7.98 35.60 -14.54
C LYS A 25 -6.86 35.14 -13.62
N ILE A 26 -6.06 36.07 -13.09
CA ILE A 26 -4.98 35.74 -12.15
C ILE A 26 -5.54 35.08 -10.88
N VAL A 27 -6.61 35.62 -10.33
CA VAL A 27 -7.27 35.03 -9.14
C VAL A 27 -7.79 33.64 -9.43
N MET A 28 -8.43 33.43 -10.58
CA MET A 28 -8.89 32.08 -10.98
C MET A 28 -7.73 31.06 -11.09
N TRP A 29 -6.62 31.46 -11.71
CA TRP A 29 -5.42 30.64 -11.78
C TRP A 29 -4.85 30.29 -10.40
N VAL A 30 -4.80 31.26 -9.50
CA VAL A 30 -4.33 31.02 -8.12
C VAL A 30 -5.26 30.07 -7.38
N VAL A 31 -6.57 30.23 -7.53
CA VAL A 31 -7.56 29.31 -6.92
C VAL A 31 -7.43 27.89 -7.48
N GLU A 32 -7.22 27.76 -8.79
CA GLU A 32 -7.05 26.47 -9.47
C GLU A 32 -5.78 25.73 -8.98
N ILE A 33 -4.66 26.47 -8.88
CA ILE A 33 -3.41 25.92 -8.32
C ILE A 33 -3.59 25.53 -6.85
N ALA A 34 -4.23 26.37 -6.04
CA ALA A 34 -4.49 26.08 -4.64
C ALA A 34 -5.40 24.84 -4.47
N ALA A 35 -6.40 24.66 -5.33
CA ALA A 35 -7.26 23.49 -5.35
C ALA A 35 -6.49 22.21 -5.72
N MET A 36 -5.61 22.26 -6.73
CA MET A 36 -4.75 21.13 -7.10
C MET A 36 -3.79 20.75 -5.99
N VAL A 37 -3.14 21.71 -5.35
CA VAL A 37 -2.23 21.45 -4.21
C VAL A 37 -3.01 20.87 -3.02
N GLY A 38 -4.20 21.40 -2.73
CA GLY A 38 -5.07 20.88 -1.68
C GLY A 38 -5.50 19.43 -1.95
N LEU A 39 -5.88 19.12 -3.19
CA LEU A 39 -6.24 17.75 -3.59
C LEU A 39 -5.04 16.79 -3.47
N ALA A 40 -3.86 17.21 -3.95
CA ALA A 40 -2.64 16.41 -3.83
C ALA A 40 -2.28 16.14 -2.36
N TYR A 41 -2.42 17.14 -1.49
CA TYR A 41 -2.21 16.99 -0.05
C TYR A 41 -3.17 15.96 0.57
N VAL A 42 -4.46 16.04 0.23
CA VAL A 42 -5.47 15.09 0.70
C VAL A 42 -5.12 13.67 0.24
N ILE A 43 -4.78 13.48 -1.04
CA ILE A 43 -4.38 12.18 -1.57
C ILE A 43 -3.16 11.64 -0.79
N CYS A 44 -2.10 12.42 -0.64
CA CYS A 44 -0.91 11.99 0.10
C CYS A 44 -1.22 11.66 1.57
N ALA A 45 -2.04 12.45 2.25
CA ALA A 45 -2.35 12.25 3.65
C ALA A 45 -3.22 11.00 3.93
N PHE A 46 -4.12 10.66 3.01
CA PHE A 46 -5.07 9.54 3.21
C PHE A 46 -4.64 8.24 2.53
N CYS A 47 -3.84 8.31 1.47
CA CYS A 47 -3.49 7.14 0.67
C CYS A 47 -2.15 6.51 1.04
N VAL A 48 -1.26 7.26 1.71
CA VAL A 48 0.10 6.81 2.00
C VAL A 48 0.40 6.99 3.48
N GLU A 49 0.99 5.95 4.08
CA GLU A 49 1.49 6.00 5.46
C GLU A 49 2.98 5.68 5.47
N LYS A 50 3.77 6.50 6.17
CA LYS A 50 5.19 6.28 6.36
C LYS A 50 5.41 5.53 7.67
N THR A 51 6.13 4.41 7.61
CA THR A 51 6.49 3.64 8.79
C THR A 51 7.94 3.18 8.71
N THR A 52 8.43 2.62 9.81
CA THR A 52 9.77 2.03 9.90
C THR A 52 9.63 0.53 10.08
N VAL A 53 10.43 -0.24 9.36
CA VAL A 53 10.53 -1.70 9.52
C VAL A 53 11.09 -1.99 10.90
N ILE A 54 10.47 -2.93 11.62
CA ILE A 54 10.93 -3.41 12.92
C ILE A 54 11.11 -4.92 12.83
N GLY A 55 12.35 -5.36 13.11
CA GLY A 55 12.74 -6.77 13.08
C GLY A 55 13.28 -7.25 11.73
N ASP A 56 13.75 -8.49 11.74
CA ASP A 56 14.55 -9.07 10.66
C ASP A 56 13.77 -10.05 9.77
N SER A 57 12.46 -10.16 9.93
CA SER A 57 11.65 -11.18 9.25
C SER A 57 11.61 -11.05 7.72
N MET A 58 11.97 -9.90 7.17
CA MET A 58 12.00 -9.62 5.74
C MET A 58 13.43 -9.41 5.20
N ASN A 59 14.44 -9.70 6.02
CA ASN A 59 15.85 -9.65 5.60
C ASN A 59 16.10 -10.73 4.52
N PRO A 60 16.87 -10.47 3.46
CA PRO A 60 17.70 -9.28 3.21
C PRO A 60 16.98 -8.14 2.47
N ILE A 61 15.73 -8.30 2.04
CA ILE A 61 15.05 -7.34 1.17
C ILE A 61 14.65 -6.08 1.93
N LEU A 62 14.18 -6.24 3.18
CA LEU A 62 13.91 -5.14 4.11
C LEU A 62 14.66 -5.41 5.42
N VAL A 63 15.41 -4.43 5.89
CA VAL A 63 16.24 -4.51 7.10
C VAL A 63 15.61 -3.68 8.21
N ASP A 64 15.89 -4.06 9.46
CA ASP A 64 15.46 -3.29 10.63
C ASP A 64 15.90 -1.83 10.53
N GLY A 65 14.99 -0.89 10.78
CA GLY A 65 15.23 0.54 10.65
C GLY A 65 14.93 1.14 9.27
N ASP A 66 14.65 0.34 8.24
CA ASP A 66 14.29 0.84 6.92
C ASP A 66 12.99 1.66 6.96
N LYS A 67 12.96 2.74 6.19
CA LYS A 67 11.78 3.60 6.06
C LYS A 67 11.00 3.20 4.82
N ILE A 68 9.79 2.74 5.02
CA ILE A 68 8.88 2.32 3.94
C ILE A 68 7.65 3.21 3.85
N LEU A 69 7.03 3.18 2.68
CA LEU A 69 5.75 3.82 2.40
C LEU A 69 4.69 2.74 2.18
N ILE A 70 3.67 2.73 3.03
CA ILE A 70 2.52 1.83 2.92
C ILE A 70 1.47 2.50 2.03
N ASN A 71 1.08 1.81 0.95
CA ASN A 71 -0.05 2.22 0.12
C ASN A 71 -1.34 1.68 0.75
N LYS A 72 -2.14 2.57 1.37
CA LYS A 72 -3.36 2.20 2.11
C LYS A 72 -4.57 1.90 1.23
N ILE A 73 -4.48 2.22 -0.05
CA ILE A 73 -5.62 2.08 -0.98
C ILE A 73 -5.41 1.00 -2.04
N ALA A 74 -4.21 0.39 -2.10
CA ALA A 74 -3.89 -0.60 -3.12
C ALA A 74 -4.96 -1.71 -3.19
N TYR A 75 -5.29 -2.28 -2.03
CA TYR A 75 -6.20 -3.43 -1.94
C TYR A 75 -7.68 -3.06 -1.71
N ARG A 76 -8.05 -1.78 -1.94
CA ARG A 76 -9.46 -1.39 -2.06
C ARG A 76 -10.05 -1.66 -3.44
N PHE A 77 -9.20 -1.74 -4.45
CA PHE A 77 -9.59 -1.84 -5.87
C PHE A 77 -9.03 -3.08 -6.56
N SER A 78 -8.10 -3.78 -5.92
CA SER A 78 -7.50 -5.02 -6.44
C SER A 78 -7.21 -5.96 -5.28
N ASP A 79 -7.19 -7.24 -5.55
CA ASP A 79 -6.77 -8.25 -4.57
C ASP A 79 -5.24 -8.39 -4.58
N PRO A 80 -4.61 -8.80 -3.44
CA PRO A 80 -3.20 -9.10 -3.39
C PRO A 80 -2.81 -10.21 -4.37
N LYS A 81 -1.64 -10.07 -4.97
CA LYS A 81 -1.09 -11.05 -5.90
C LYS A 81 0.03 -11.83 -5.21
N ARG A 82 0.35 -13.01 -5.75
CA ARG A 82 1.51 -13.78 -5.31
C ARG A 82 2.76 -12.92 -5.42
N TYR A 83 3.61 -12.98 -4.41
CA TYR A 83 4.83 -12.20 -4.20
C TYR A 83 4.64 -10.74 -3.79
N ASP A 84 3.43 -10.21 -3.68
CA ASP A 84 3.22 -8.89 -3.10
C ASP A 84 3.71 -8.86 -1.65
N VAL A 85 4.42 -7.78 -1.29
CA VAL A 85 4.77 -7.49 0.10
C VAL A 85 3.65 -6.68 0.72
N ILE A 86 3.03 -7.24 1.75
CA ILE A 86 1.86 -6.66 2.42
C ILE A 86 2.18 -6.23 3.83
N CYS A 87 1.49 -5.19 4.28
CA CYS A 87 1.54 -4.71 5.66
C CYS A 87 0.15 -4.85 6.28
N PHE A 88 0.06 -5.57 7.39
CA PHE A 88 -1.19 -5.81 8.10
C PHE A 88 -1.02 -5.73 9.61
N LYS A 89 -2.12 -5.51 10.32
CA LYS A 89 -2.16 -5.56 11.78
C LYS A 89 -2.80 -6.88 12.21
N GLN A 90 -2.21 -7.52 13.19
CA GLN A 90 -2.79 -8.73 13.78
C GLN A 90 -4.06 -8.37 14.55
N SER A 91 -5.16 -9.07 14.27
CA SER A 91 -6.43 -8.90 14.97
C SER A 91 -6.29 -9.13 16.48
N GLY A 92 -7.03 -8.35 17.29
CA GLY A 92 -7.10 -8.54 18.74
C GLY A 92 -6.04 -7.81 19.57
N LYS A 93 -5.09 -7.10 18.96
CA LYS A 93 -4.12 -6.28 19.71
C LYS A 93 -4.26 -4.79 19.31
N GLU A 94 -4.84 -3.99 20.19
CA GLU A 94 -5.10 -2.55 19.97
C GLU A 94 -3.82 -1.73 19.71
N HIS A 95 -2.65 -2.26 20.08
CA HIS A 95 -1.33 -1.65 19.94
C HIS A 95 -0.39 -2.51 19.08
N SER A 96 -0.91 -3.26 18.09
CA SER A 96 -0.06 -4.11 17.25
C SER A 96 0.74 -3.29 16.24
N PHE A 97 2.04 -3.56 16.19
CA PHE A 97 2.89 -3.10 15.10
C PHE A 97 2.41 -3.69 13.76
N TYR A 98 2.78 -3.05 12.67
CA TYR A 98 2.56 -3.62 11.36
C TYR A 98 3.43 -4.86 11.18
N ASN A 99 2.79 -5.98 10.82
CA ASN A 99 3.48 -7.14 10.30
C ASN A 99 3.72 -6.93 8.80
N ILE A 100 4.94 -7.18 8.36
CA ILE A 100 5.33 -7.09 6.96
C ILE A 100 5.69 -8.50 6.51
N LYS A 101 4.98 -9.02 5.51
CA LYS A 101 5.18 -10.37 4.99
C LYS A 101 4.92 -10.40 3.48
N ARG A 102 5.37 -11.47 2.84
CA ARG A 102 5.15 -11.71 1.42
C ARG A 102 4.04 -12.73 1.21
N VAL A 103 3.14 -12.42 0.28
CA VAL A 103 2.08 -13.32 -0.15
C VAL A 103 2.69 -14.49 -0.94
N ILE A 104 2.41 -15.71 -0.48
CA ILE A 104 2.89 -16.95 -1.11
C ILE A 104 1.72 -17.78 -1.63
N GLY A 105 0.67 -18.01 -0.83
CA GLY A 105 -0.55 -18.70 -1.25
C GLY A 105 -1.70 -17.72 -1.45
N LEU A 106 -2.53 -17.99 -2.44
CA LEU A 106 -3.71 -17.22 -2.80
C LEU A 106 -5.00 -17.96 -2.40
N PRO A 107 -6.15 -17.28 -2.26
CA PRO A 107 -7.43 -17.89 -1.96
C PRO A 107 -7.76 -19.09 -2.87
N GLY A 108 -8.21 -20.16 -2.26
CA GLY A 108 -8.59 -21.40 -2.96
C GLY A 108 -7.43 -22.34 -3.30
N GLU A 109 -6.19 -21.96 -3.02
CA GLU A 109 -5.03 -22.80 -3.26
C GLU A 109 -4.70 -23.67 -2.04
N THR A 110 -4.03 -24.78 -2.29
CA THR A 110 -3.46 -25.66 -1.26
C THR A 110 -1.98 -25.36 -1.12
N VAL A 111 -1.52 -25.07 0.10
CA VAL A 111 -0.12 -24.76 0.40
C VAL A 111 0.47 -25.86 1.26
N SER A 112 1.66 -26.35 0.91
CA SER A 112 2.45 -27.24 1.76
C SER A 112 3.94 -26.92 1.68
N ILE A 113 4.71 -27.36 2.69
CA ILE A 113 6.16 -27.21 2.74
C ILE A 113 6.76 -28.60 2.96
N ILE A 114 7.44 -29.13 1.94
CA ILE A 114 8.02 -30.46 1.94
C ILE A 114 9.54 -30.31 1.65
N ASP A 115 10.36 -30.90 2.47
CA ASP A 115 11.82 -30.89 2.36
C ASP A 115 12.38 -29.46 2.16
N GLY A 116 11.82 -28.48 2.87
CA GLY A 116 12.26 -27.09 2.85
C GLY A 116 11.73 -26.25 1.68
N LYS A 117 10.99 -26.85 0.78
CA LYS A 117 10.43 -26.21 -0.41
C LYS A 117 8.93 -25.97 -0.28
N VAL A 118 8.47 -24.86 -0.82
CA VAL A 118 7.04 -24.51 -0.84
C VAL A 118 6.37 -25.15 -2.06
N TYR A 119 5.21 -25.74 -1.85
CA TYR A 119 4.36 -26.30 -2.91
C TYR A 119 3.00 -25.59 -2.90
N ILE A 120 2.50 -25.29 -4.09
CA ILE A 120 1.17 -24.74 -4.31
C ILE A 120 0.42 -25.72 -5.21
N ASP A 121 -0.74 -26.22 -4.75
CA ASP A 121 -1.56 -27.22 -5.46
C ASP A 121 -0.75 -28.47 -5.88
N GLY A 122 0.24 -28.84 -5.06
CA GLY A 122 1.14 -29.96 -5.29
C GLY A 122 2.29 -29.70 -6.26
N GLU A 123 2.42 -28.49 -6.81
CA GLU A 123 3.55 -28.10 -7.67
C GLU A 123 4.58 -27.29 -6.87
N GLU A 124 5.89 -27.58 -7.04
CA GLU A 124 6.96 -26.81 -6.39
C GLU A 124 6.93 -25.37 -6.85
N LEU A 125 6.81 -24.44 -5.90
CA LEU A 125 6.87 -23.03 -6.17
C LEU A 125 8.33 -22.61 -6.38
N THR A 126 8.72 -22.46 -7.64
CA THR A 126 10.04 -21.95 -8.00
C THR A 126 9.98 -20.41 -8.00
N ASP A 127 10.67 -19.79 -7.06
CA ASP A 127 10.82 -18.35 -7.03
C ASP A 127 12.30 -17.96 -7.24
N ASP A 128 12.53 -16.86 -7.95
CA ASP A 128 13.86 -16.32 -8.19
C ASP A 128 14.33 -15.37 -7.04
N MET A 129 13.65 -15.40 -5.90
CA MET A 129 13.90 -14.42 -4.82
C MET A 129 15.16 -14.69 -4.02
N ASN A 130 15.88 -15.79 -4.31
CA ASN A 130 17.13 -16.19 -3.63
C ASN A 130 16.99 -16.19 -2.10
N VAL A 131 15.87 -16.75 -1.61
CA VAL A 131 15.59 -16.95 -0.19
C VAL A 131 16.04 -18.32 0.25
N ASP A 132 16.41 -18.46 1.52
CA ASP A 132 16.84 -19.73 2.09
C ASP A 132 15.69 -20.78 2.10
N GLU A 133 16.05 -22.07 2.03
CA GLU A 133 15.11 -23.16 2.24
C GLU A 133 14.50 -23.08 3.64
N VAL A 134 13.25 -23.52 3.76
CA VAL A 134 12.50 -23.50 5.01
C VAL A 134 12.93 -24.65 5.91
N VAL A 135 13.56 -24.37 7.04
CA VAL A 135 13.97 -25.41 8.01
C VAL A 135 12.76 -26.00 8.77
N ASN A 136 11.76 -25.15 9.08
CA ASN A 136 10.58 -25.55 9.81
C ASN A 136 9.31 -25.09 9.08
N GLY A 137 8.57 -26.02 8.50
CA GLY A 137 7.31 -25.77 7.80
C GLY A 137 6.12 -25.49 8.73
N GLY A 138 6.26 -25.78 10.03
CA GLY A 138 5.18 -25.57 11.00
C GLY A 138 3.89 -26.29 10.61
N LEU A 139 2.78 -25.56 10.58
CA LEU A 139 1.48 -26.10 10.17
C LEU A 139 1.48 -26.53 8.68
N ALA A 140 2.28 -25.90 7.85
CA ALA A 140 2.35 -26.19 6.42
C ALA A 140 3.19 -27.47 6.09
N ASN A 141 3.70 -28.20 7.10
CA ASN A 141 4.18 -29.58 6.88
C ASN A 141 3.05 -30.51 6.43
N GLU A 142 1.80 -30.14 6.70
CA GLU A 142 0.59 -30.73 6.15
C GLU A 142 -0.01 -29.75 5.13
N GLU A 143 -0.83 -30.28 4.21
CA GLU A 143 -1.52 -29.44 3.22
C GLU A 143 -2.54 -28.51 3.90
N ILE A 144 -2.45 -27.22 3.62
CA ILE A 144 -3.37 -26.19 4.09
C ILE A 144 -4.17 -25.68 2.89
N LEU A 145 -5.47 -25.96 2.86
CA LEU A 145 -6.38 -25.36 1.90
C LEU A 145 -6.78 -23.96 2.37
N LEU A 146 -6.52 -22.95 1.55
CA LEU A 146 -6.88 -21.57 1.81
C LEU A 146 -8.34 -21.31 1.40
N GLU A 147 -9.12 -20.72 2.31
CA GLU A 147 -10.52 -20.33 2.03
C GLU A 147 -10.60 -19.07 1.18
N GLU A 148 -11.82 -18.67 0.81
CA GLU A 148 -12.07 -17.37 0.15
C GLU A 148 -11.58 -16.23 1.06
N ASN A 149 -10.75 -15.34 0.53
CA ASN A 149 -10.09 -14.23 1.23
C ASN A 149 -8.95 -14.61 2.19
N GLU A 150 -8.50 -15.83 2.22
CA GLU A 150 -7.33 -16.27 2.97
C GLU A 150 -6.07 -16.25 2.12
N TYR A 151 -5.01 -15.67 2.65
CA TYR A 151 -3.69 -15.58 2.02
C TYR A 151 -2.65 -16.21 2.93
N PHE A 152 -1.83 -17.10 2.39
CA PHE A 152 -0.69 -17.64 3.09
C PHE A 152 0.52 -16.74 2.89
N VAL A 153 1.11 -16.26 3.98
CA VAL A 153 2.20 -15.30 3.93
C VAL A 153 3.44 -15.83 4.64
N LEU A 154 4.61 -15.53 4.08
CA LEU A 154 5.91 -15.86 4.66
C LEU A 154 6.78 -14.60 4.80
N GLY A 155 7.69 -14.64 5.77
CA GLY A 155 8.81 -13.70 5.80
C GLY A 155 9.86 -14.10 4.77
N ASP A 156 10.58 -13.13 4.20
CA ASP A 156 11.69 -13.41 3.28
C ASP A 156 12.87 -14.07 4.03
N ASN A 157 13.05 -13.72 5.31
CA ASN A 157 13.92 -14.45 6.22
C ASN A 157 13.19 -15.70 6.74
N ARG A 158 13.13 -16.76 5.91
CA ARG A 158 12.37 -17.99 6.12
C ARG A 158 12.59 -18.62 7.49
N ASN A 159 13.78 -18.54 8.02
CA ASN A 159 14.17 -19.23 9.25
C ASN A 159 14.16 -18.33 10.49
N ASN A 160 13.86 -17.03 10.30
CA ASN A 160 13.70 -16.06 11.38
C ASN A 160 12.45 -15.18 11.16
N SER A 161 11.31 -15.82 10.96
CA SER A 161 10.03 -15.14 10.74
C SER A 161 8.90 -15.84 11.46
N GLU A 162 8.10 -15.08 12.16
CA GLU A 162 6.80 -15.51 12.69
C GLU A 162 5.74 -15.15 11.64
N ASP A 163 5.15 -16.17 10.99
CA ASP A 163 4.27 -16.01 9.83
C ASP A 163 3.20 -17.12 9.79
N SER A 164 2.53 -17.34 8.65
CA SER A 164 1.42 -18.28 8.51
C SER A 164 1.72 -19.72 8.93
N ARG A 165 2.98 -20.10 9.07
CA ARG A 165 3.39 -21.42 9.56
C ARG A 165 3.14 -21.66 11.05
N PHE A 166 3.07 -20.58 11.84
CA PHE A 166 3.10 -20.63 13.31
C PHE A 166 1.84 -20.04 13.96
N ALA A 167 0.69 -20.11 13.29
CA ALA A 167 -0.58 -19.64 13.83
C ALA A 167 -0.96 -20.40 15.11
N THR A 168 -1.00 -19.72 16.24
CA THR A 168 -1.17 -20.35 17.57
C THR A 168 -2.63 -20.42 18.05
N ASN A 169 -3.60 -19.90 17.33
CA ASN A 169 -5.03 -20.01 17.65
C ASN A 169 -5.85 -19.97 16.37
N SER A 170 -7.02 -20.58 16.43
CA SER A 170 -8.08 -20.78 15.43
C SER A 170 -8.52 -19.57 14.56
N GLU A 171 -7.85 -18.48 14.64
CA GLU A 171 -7.80 -17.45 13.63
C GLU A 171 -6.51 -17.70 12.85
N HIS A 172 -6.64 -18.47 11.76
CA HIS A 172 -5.56 -18.74 10.83
C HIS A 172 -4.78 -17.46 10.54
N PHE A 173 -3.44 -17.53 10.57
CA PHE A 173 -2.56 -16.42 10.17
C PHE A 173 -2.65 -16.19 8.64
N CYS A 174 -3.82 -16.42 8.13
CA CYS A 174 -4.22 -16.03 6.80
C CYS A 174 -4.73 -14.62 6.90
N VAL A 175 -4.11 -13.72 6.18
CA VAL A 175 -4.46 -12.30 6.21
C VAL A 175 -5.80 -12.14 5.50
N PHE A 176 -6.83 -11.75 6.26
CA PHE A 176 -8.11 -11.40 5.67
C PHE A 176 -8.07 -9.96 5.17
N PHE A 177 -8.24 -9.78 3.87
CA PHE A 177 -8.54 -8.49 3.30
C PHE A 177 -10.07 -8.34 3.23
N GLY A 178 -10.69 -7.84 4.31
CA GLY A 178 -12.11 -7.51 4.28
C GLY A 178 -12.40 -6.42 3.25
N LYS A 179 -13.32 -6.68 2.33
CA LYS A 179 -13.91 -5.67 1.44
C LYS A 179 -14.86 -4.78 2.20
#